data_b8bd2ac36d2f835d62e0c0b20f266179
#
_entry.id   b8bd2ac36d2f835d62e0c0b20f266179
#
_cell.length_a   1.000
_cell.length_b   1.000
_cell.length_c   1.000
_cell.angle_alpha   90.00
_cell.angle_beta   90.00
_cell.angle_gamma   90.00
#
_symmetry.space_group_name_H-M   'P 1'
#
loop_
_entity.id
_entity.type
_entity.pdbx_description
1 polymer ?
#
loop_
_entity_poly.entity_id
_entity_poly.type
_entity_poly.pdbx_seq_one_letter_code
_entity_poly.pdbx_strand_id
1 'polypeptide(L)'
;MLNVFSLNRGRLQQHEIEQREELDQLNPIWVDLDEPTEEEKRWIVEKYHIRLPDNLQDDDLEESARFFEDEVDEALHIRCNFLIDDGKQARNIPAVFIYKQSQDNSEPDRLFSLHSEDIPVFRLLRLRARRMSGLIANAKEVLLELYAGDVEHSADALEHIYDALESVSRHVLTSTMSDQLAEETLSIIAQEEDLNSRIRRNMMETRRTVGYLMRSKILSAEEFDDAREILRDIDSLDSHTSFLFEKINFLMDATVGFININQNKIIKIFSVASVALLPPTLIASIYGMNLKIPEFEWEYGYPFAIALMIFTVLAPIIIFWRKGWLR
;
A
#
# COMPACT_ATOMS: atom_id res chain seq x y z
N MET A 1 -3.51 26.93 -4.31
CA MET A 1 -2.22 27.64 -4.55
C MET A 1 -1.85 27.50 -6.01
N LEU A 2 -1.58 28.60 -6.69
CA LEU A 2 -1.27 28.62 -8.13
C LEU A 2 0.23 28.84 -8.33
N ASN A 3 0.91 27.81 -8.83
CA ASN A 3 2.34 27.86 -9.13
C ASN A 3 2.56 27.85 -10.65
N VAL A 4 3.35 28.76 -11.14
CA VAL A 4 3.64 28.89 -12.57
C VAL A 4 5.13 28.72 -12.81
N PHE A 5 5.49 27.86 -13.78
CA PHE A 5 6.87 27.52 -14.06
C PHE A 5 7.26 27.93 -15.47
N SER A 6 8.27 28.77 -15.57
CA SER A 6 8.90 29.17 -16.84
C SER A 6 10.31 28.62 -16.96
N LEU A 7 10.79 28.45 -18.18
CA LEU A 7 12.17 28.06 -18.45
C LEU A 7 13.08 29.28 -18.53
N ASN A 8 14.09 29.30 -17.68
CA ASN A 8 15.14 30.32 -17.75
C ASN A 8 16.51 29.63 -17.80
N ARG A 9 17.20 29.74 -18.94
CA ARG A 9 18.51 29.12 -19.21
C ARG A 9 18.51 27.60 -18.90
N GLY A 10 17.43 26.92 -19.31
CA GLY A 10 17.28 25.47 -19.13
C GLY A 10 16.98 25.02 -17.69
N ARG A 11 16.52 25.93 -16.81
CA ARG A 11 16.07 25.61 -15.45
C ARG A 11 14.66 26.09 -15.26
N LEU A 12 13.88 25.31 -14.51
CA LEU A 12 12.54 25.74 -14.07
C LEU A 12 12.65 26.86 -13.02
N GLN A 13 12.01 27.97 -13.31
CA GLN A 13 11.82 29.09 -12.39
C GLN A 13 10.36 29.12 -11.95
N GLN A 14 10.13 28.98 -10.65
CA GLN A 14 8.80 29.02 -10.03
C GLN A 14 8.40 30.47 -9.76
N HIS A 15 7.14 30.78 -10.07
CA HIS A 15 6.47 32.03 -9.74
C HIS A 15 5.17 31.68 -9.02
N GLU A 16 5.01 32.14 -7.79
CA GLU A 16 3.75 32.08 -7.07
C GLU A 16 2.88 33.26 -7.52
N ILE A 17 1.62 32.98 -7.87
CA ILE A 17 0.72 33.98 -8.44
C ILE A 17 -0.30 34.38 -7.38
N GLU A 18 -0.26 35.62 -6.98
CA GLU A 18 -1.23 36.22 -6.06
C GLU A 18 -2.29 37.04 -6.78
N GLN A 19 -1.98 37.57 -7.96
CA GLN A 19 -2.85 38.43 -8.75
C GLN A 19 -2.88 38.00 -10.22
N ARG A 20 -4.05 38.15 -10.86
CA ARG A 20 -4.26 37.78 -12.26
C ARG A 20 -3.28 38.45 -13.22
N GLU A 21 -2.95 39.71 -12.99
CA GLU A 21 -2.08 40.53 -13.87
C GLU A 21 -0.65 39.95 -13.95
N GLU A 22 -0.20 39.23 -12.94
CA GLU A 22 1.11 38.59 -12.92
C GLU A 22 1.21 37.51 -13.97
N LEU A 23 0.10 36.77 -14.20
CA LEU A 23 0.04 35.74 -15.23
C LEU A 23 0.34 36.32 -16.63
N ASP A 24 -0.07 37.56 -16.92
CA ASP A 24 0.05 38.17 -18.27
C ASP A 24 1.49 38.48 -18.64
N GLN A 25 2.38 38.55 -17.66
CA GLN A 25 3.81 38.82 -17.84
C GLN A 25 4.65 37.57 -18.02
N LEU A 26 4.06 36.39 -17.81
CA LEU A 26 4.77 35.10 -17.81
C LEU A 26 4.41 34.26 -19.03
N ASN A 27 5.41 33.56 -19.54
CA ASN A 27 5.24 32.55 -20.58
C ASN A 27 5.62 31.15 -20.05
N PRO A 28 4.70 30.50 -19.29
CA PRO A 28 5.01 29.23 -18.64
C PRO A 28 4.95 28.06 -19.60
N ILE A 29 5.73 27.00 -19.24
CA ILE A 29 5.58 25.68 -19.81
C ILE A 29 4.75 24.75 -18.91
N TRP A 30 4.69 25.06 -17.60
CA TRP A 30 3.94 24.27 -16.63
C TRP A 30 3.20 25.20 -15.65
N VAL A 31 1.92 24.93 -15.44
CA VAL A 31 1.04 25.62 -14.49
C VAL A 31 0.47 24.57 -13.54
N ASP A 32 0.82 24.68 -12.27
CA ASP A 32 0.47 23.72 -11.23
C ASP A 32 -0.57 24.30 -10.28
N LEU A 33 -1.75 23.69 -10.27
CA LEU A 33 -2.89 24.05 -9.44
C LEU A 33 -2.98 23.07 -8.26
N ASP A 34 -2.33 23.41 -7.17
CA ASP A 34 -2.35 22.68 -5.91
C ASP A 34 -3.47 23.22 -5.03
N GLU A 35 -4.53 22.44 -4.81
CA GLU A 35 -5.72 22.83 -4.05
C GLU A 35 -6.21 24.26 -4.43
N PRO A 36 -6.48 24.53 -5.73
CA PRO A 36 -6.77 25.88 -6.18
C PRO A 36 -8.13 26.37 -5.72
N THR A 37 -8.21 27.68 -5.46
CA THR A 37 -9.48 28.37 -5.25
C THR A 37 -10.29 28.47 -6.54
N GLU A 38 -11.60 28.68 -6.44
CA GLU A 38 -12.46 28.89 -7.61
C GLU A 38 -12.10 30.16 -8.41
N GLU A 39 -11.42 31.09 -7.77
CA GLU A 39 -10.92 32.30 -8.38
C GLU A 39 -9.66 32.01 -9.22
N GLU A 40 -8.70 31.27 -8.68
CA GLU A 40 -7.52 30.81 -9.40
C GLU A 40 -7.89 29.94 -10.62
N LYS A 41 -8.86 29.04 -10.47
CA LYS A 41 -9.39 28.24 -11.60
C LYS A 41 -9.94 29.13 -12.70
N ARG A 42 -10.74 30.16 -12.35
CA ARG A 42 -11.28 31.10 -13.32
C ARG A 42 -10.19 31.85 -14.07
N TRP A 43 -9.14 32.34 -13.39
CA TRP A 43 -8.04 33.04 -14.07
C TRP A 43 -7.39 32.16 -15.14
N ILE A 44 -7.16 30.89 -14.85
CA ILE A 44 -6.55 29.95 -15.78
C ILE A 44 -7.48 29.64 -16.95
N VAL A 45 -8.75 29.35 -16.69
CA VAL A 45 -9.77 29.10 -17.73
C VAL A 45 -9.90 30.29 -18.68
N GLU A 46 -10.00 31.53 -18.16
CA GLU A 46 -10.16 32.74 -18.96
C GLU A 46 -8.91 33.05 -19.79
N LYS A 47 -7.71 32.87 -19.21
CA LYS A 47 -6.46 33.22 -19.89
C LYS A 47 -6.06 32.19 -20.97
N TYR A 48 -6.15 30.92 -20.63
CA TYR A 48 -5.63 29.85 -21.49
C TYR A 48 -6.70 29.13 -22.30
N HIS A 49 -7.98 29.48 -22.09
CA HIS A 49 -9.13 28.88 -22.79
C HIS A 49 -9.09 27.35 -22.69
N ILE A 50 -8.95 26.81 -21.48
CA ILE A 50 -8.99 25.39 -21.17
C ILE A 50 -10.18 25.09 -20.27
N ARG A 51 -10.60 23.81 -20.23
CA ARG A 51 -11.64 23.31 -19.34
C ARG A 51 -11.01 22.59 -18.15
N LEU A 52 -11.30 23.05 -16.95
CA LEU A 52 -10.91 22.33 -15.74
C LEU A 52 -12.06 21.42 -15.31
N PRO A 53 -11.79 20.20 -14.84
CA PRO A 53 -12.81 19.30 -14.34
C PRO A 53 -13.40 19.80 -13.02
N ASP A 54 -14.69 19.63 -12.84
CA ASP A 54 -15.39 19.96 -11.59
C ASP A 54 -15.05 18.98 -10.46
N ASN A 55 -14.72 17.73 -10.81
CA ASN A 55 -14.36 16.68 -9.86
C ASN A 55 -13.05 16.00 -10.28
N LEU A 56 -12.12 15.88 -9.33
CA LEU A 56 -10.87 15.14 -9.52
C LEU A 56 -11.04 13.64 -9.32
N GLN A 57 -11.97 13.24 -8.44
CA GLN A 57 -12.26 11.84 -8.15
C GLN A 57 -13.18 11.28 -9.23
N ASP A 58 -12.58 10.62 -10.20
CA ASP A 58 -13.29 9.86 -11.23
C ASP A 58 -12.67 8.47 -11.26
N ASP A 59 -13.40 7.50 -10.70
CA ASP A 59 -13.00 6.10 -10.62
C ASP A 59 -13.27 5.32 -11.91
N ASP A 60 -13.60 6.00 -13.01
CA ASP A 60 -13.85 5.36 -14.28
C ASP A 60 -12.62 4.60 -14.79
N LEU A 61 -12.81 3.32 -15.08
CA LEU A 61 -11.79 2.44 -15.63
C LEU A 61 -11.69 2.53 -17.16
N GLU A 62 -12.63 3.21 -17.81
CA GLU A 62 -12.66 3.35 -19.26
C GLU A 62 -11.53 4.30 -19.73
N GLU A 63 -10.77 3.86 -20.75
CA GLU A 63 -9.69 4.64 -21.34
C GLU A 63 -10.18 5.99 -21.87
N SER A 64 -11.36 6.00 -22.50
CA SER A 64 -11.98 7.21 -23.06
C SER A 64 -12.43 8.23 -22.03
N ALA A 65 -12.70 7.83 -20.81
CA ALA A 65 -13.02 8.74 -19.71
C ALA A 65 -11.77 9.37 -19.08
N ARG A 66 -10.63 8.67 -19.20
CA ARG A 66 -9.35 9.10 -18.60
C ARG A 66 -8.47 9.88 -19.55
N PHE A 67 -8.49 9.55 -20.84
CA PHE A 67 -7.62 10.14 -21.87
C PHE A 67 -8.46 10.55 -23.06
N PHE A 68 -8.61 11.85 -23.28
CA PHE A 68 -9.39 12.38 -24.39
C PHE A 68 -8.84 13.74 -24.85
N GLU A 69 -9.00 14.01 -26.12
CA GLU A 69 -8.84 15.34 -26.68
C GLU A 69 -10.20 16.03 -26.66
N ASP A 70 -10.28 17.19 -25.99
CA ASP A 70 -11.50 18.01 -26.01
C ASP A 70 -11.48 18.90 -27.24
N GLU A 71 -12.49 18.76 -28.11
CA GLU A 71 -12.63 19.53 -29.36
C GLU A 71 -12.83 21.04 -29.11
N VAL A 72 -13.20 21.44 -27.89
CA VAL A 72 -13.53 22.82 -27.57
C VAL A 72 -12.31 23.61 -27.12
N ASP A 73 -11.44 23.01 -26.29
CA ASP A 73 -10.23 23.65 -25.84
C ASP A 73 -8.96 23.20 -26.60
N GLU A 74 -9.14 22.24 -27.50
CA GLU A 74 -8.06 21.65 -28.34
C GLU A 74 -6.90 21.17 -27.48
N ALA A 75 -7.20 20.57 -26.33
CA ALA A 75 -6.23 20.12 -25.36
C ALA A 75 -6.41 18.63 -25.06
N LEU A 76 -5.29 17.97 -24.73
CA LEU A 76 -5.28 16.60 -24.28
C LEU A 76 -5.48 16.55 -22.78
N HIS A 77 -6.56 15.91 -22.35
CA HIS A 77 -6.88 15.68 -20.94
C HIS A 77 -6.42 14.28 -20.50
N ILE A 78 -5.71 14.21 -19.37
CA ILE A 78 -5.16 12.98 -18.80
C ILE A 78 -5.53 12.94 -17.32
N ARG A 79 -6.23 11.89 -16.90
CA ARG A 79 -6.56 11.61 -15.51
C ARG A 79 -5.76 10.40 -15.03
N CYS A 80 -5.03 10.56 -13.95
CA CYS A 80 -4.20 9.51 -13.34
C CYS A 80 -4.13 9.68 -11.83
N ASN A 81 -3.54 8.70 -11.17
CA ASN A 81 -3.27 8.76 -9.74
C ASN A 81 -1.76 8.73 -9.49
N PHE A 82 -1.34 9.33 -8.39
CA PHE A 82 0.02 9.28 -7.87
C PHE A 82 0.05 8.63 -6.50
N LEU A 83 1.06 7.83 -6.23
CA LEU A 83 1.25 7.21 -4.93
C LEU A 83 1.77 8.24 -3.92
N ILE A 84 1.13 8.31 -2.77
CA ILE A 84 1.68 8.95 -1.57
C ILE A 84 1.82 7.89 -0.50
N ASP A 85 3.04 7.73 0.01
CA ASP A 85 3.33 6.96 1.21
C ASP A 85 3.98 7.89 2.24
N ASP A 86 3.30 8.13 3.35
CA ASP A 86 3.79 8.94 4.47
C ASP A 86 4.32 8.07 5.62
N GLY A 87 4.49 6.77 5.40
CA GLY A 87 4.91 5.77 6.38
C GLY A 87 3.86 5.40 7.42
N LYS A 88 2.65 5.98 7.34
CA LYS A 88 1.48 5.64 8.17
C LYS A 88 0.35 5.08 7.36
N GLN A 89 0.09 5.68 6.22
CA GLN A 89 -0.98 5.27 5.33
C GLN A 89 -0.61 5.60 3.88
N ALA A 90 -0.58 4.57 3.05
CA ALA A 90 -0.42 4.75 1.61
C ALA A 90 -1.75 5.17 0.97
N ARG A 91 -1.69 6.11 0.01
CA ARG A 91 -2.87 6.63 -0.71
C ARG A 91 -2.53 6.89 -2.16
N ASN A 92 -3.50 6.68 -3.03
CA ASN A 92 -3.40 7.11 -4.43
C ASN A 92 -4.21 8.39 -4.59
N ILE A 93 -3.53 9.48 -4.93
CA ILE A 93 -4.12 10.81 -5.07
C ILE A 93 -4.39 11.10 -6.54
N PRO A 94 -5.62 11.50 -6.89
CA PRO A 94 -5.95 11.83 -8.27
C PRO A 94 -5.29 13.14 -8.69
N ALA A 95 -4.75 13.13 -9.90
CA ALA A 95 -4.23 14.28 -10.59
C ALA A 95 -4.77 14.34 -12.02
N VAL A 96 -5.09 15.52 -12.48
CA VAL A 96 -5.50 15.77 -13.85
C VAL A 96 -4.45 16.61 -14.54
N PHE A 97 -4.02 16.16 -15.70
CA PHE A 97 -3.15 16.94 -16.58
C PHE A 97 -3.92 17.37 -17.82
N ILE A 98 -3.66 18.60 -18.23
CA ILE A 98 -4.16 19.16 -19.48
C ILE A 98 -2.95 19.64 -20.26
N TYR A 99 -2.67 18.97 -21.38
CA TYR A 99 -1.61 19.37 -22.29
C TYR A 99 -2.21 20.14 -23.45
N LYS A 100 -1.81 21.39 -23.59
CA LYS A 100 -2.23 22.27 -24.68
C LYS A 100 -1.05 22.59 -25.58
N GLN A 101 -1.17 22.14 -26.82
CA GLN A 101 -0.20 22.49 -27.85
C GLN A 101 -0.41 23.94 -28.30
N SER A 102 0.68 24.67 -28.45
CA SER A 102 0.61 26.04 -28.98
C SER A 102 0.34 26.03 -30.50
N GLN A 103 -0.59 26.84 -30.91
CA GLN A 103 -0.86 27.06 -32.34
C GLN A 103 0.12 28.05 -32.97
N ASP A 104 0.77 28.88 -32.14
CA ASP A 104 1.76 29.86 -32.54
C ASP A 104 3.17 29.39 -32.16
N ASN A 105 4.06 29.28 -33.13
CA ASN A 105 5.47 28.90 -32.92
C ASN A 105 6.25 29.86 -31.99
N SER A 106 5.69 31.01 -31.65
CA SER A 106 6.28 32.00 -30.72
C SER A 106 6.01 31.68 -29.25
N GLU A 107 5.00 30.82 -28.95
CA GLU A 107 4.63 30.44 -27.61
C GLU A 107 4.97 28.95 -27.35
N PRO A 108 5.38 28.58 -26.12
CA PRO A 108 5.64 27.19 -25.80
C PRO A 108 4.33 26.41 -25.62
N ASP A 109 4.38 25.10 -25.83
CA ASP A 109 3.36 24.17 -25.34
C ASP A 109 3.26 24.26 -23.83
N ARG A 110 2.07 24.05 -23.29
CA ARG A 110 1.79 24.19 -21.86
C ARG A 110 1.22 22.91 -21.26
N LEU A 111 1.69 22.59 -20.08
CA LEU A 111 1.10 21.56 -19.22
C LEU A 111 0.41 22.25 -18.05
N PHE A 112 -0.82 21.88 -17.79
CA PHE A 112 -1.56 22.24 -16.57
C PHE A 112 -1.71 20.98 -15.72
N SER A 113 -1.40 21.07 -14.44
CA SER A 113 -1.66 19.99 -13.47
C SER A 113 -2.63 20.49 -12.40
N LEU A 114 -3.56 19.63 -12.01
CA LEU A 114 -4.58 19.92 -11.00
C LEU A 114 -4.66 18.76 -10.02
N HIS A 115 -4.45 19.01 -8.75
CA HIS A 115 -4.51 18.04 -7.67
C HIS A 115 -5.00 18.67 -6.36
N SER A 116 -5.47 17.85 -5.42
CA SER A 116 -6.09 18.27 -4.16
C SER A 116 -5.15 18.24 -2.96
N GLU A 117 -3.94 17.70 -3.10
CA GLU A 117 -2.93 17.58 -2.04
C GLU A 117 -1.53 17.73 -2.64
N ASP A 118 -0.55 18.18 -1.85
CA ASP A 118 0.87 18.26 -2.30
C ASP A 118 1.42 16.86 -2.54
N ILE A 119 1.71 16.54 -3.80
CA ILE A 119 2.24 15.25 -4.22
C ILE A 119 3.78 15.29 -4.14
N PRO A 120 4.43 14.36 -3.39
CA PRO A 120 5.88 14.37 -3.18
C PRO A 120 6.70 14.40 -4.47
N VAL A 121 6.27 13.68 -5.51
CA VAL A 121 6.94 13.63 -6.81
C VAL A 121 6.97 14.99 -7.48
N PHE A 122 5.89 15.78 -7.41
CA PHE A 122 5.86 17.15 -7.94
C PHE A 122 6.87 18.05 -7.24
N ARG A 123 6.94 17.95 -5.92
CA ARG A 123 7.91 18.72 -5.12
C ARG A 123 9.35 18.34 -5.45
N LEU A 124 9.63 17.04 -5.62
CA LEU A 124 10.95 16.56 -5.99
C LEU A 124 11.35 17.03 -7.38
N LEU A 125 10.44 16.96 -8.37
CA LEU A 125 10.69 17.46 -9.71
C LEU A 125 11.00 18.96 -9.70
N ARG A 126 10.20 19.75 -8.99
CA ARG A 126 10.44 21.22 -8.84
C ARG A 126 11.85 21.49 -8.29
N LEU A 127 12.30 20.73 -7.29
CA LEU A 127 13.63 20.87 -6.68
C LEU A 127 14.75 20.43 -7.63
N ARG A 128 14.59 19.31 -8.34
CA ARG A 128 15.57 18.79 -9.31
C ARG A 128 15.71 19.74 -10.49
N ALA A 129 14.62 20.15 -11.11
CA ALA A 129 14.61 21.01 -12.30
C ALA A 129 15.07 22.46 -12.04
N ARG A 130 14.95 22.93 -10.79
CA ARG A 130 15.53 24.21 -10.37
C ARG A 130 17.06 24.15 -10.26
N ARG A 131 17.62 23.00 -9.87
CA ARG A 131 19.06 22.82 -9.64
C ARG A 131 19.80 22.39 -10.91
N MET A 132 19.21 21.47 -11.66
CA MET A 132 19.81 20.88 -12.87
C MET A 132 19.34 21.64 -14.11
N SER A 133 20.28 22.14 -14.91
CA SER A 133 19.97 22.73 -16.19
C SER A 133 19.81 21.65 -17.24
N GLY A 134 18.78 21.75 -18.07
CA GLY A 134 18.54 20.81 -19.17
C GLY A 134 17.79 19.53 -18.77
N LEU A 135 17.32 19.43 -17.52
CA LEU A 135 16.45 18.31 -17.11
C LEU A 135 15.08 18.37 -17.79
N ILE A 136 14.60 19.58 -18.04
CA ILE A 136 13.31 19.83 -18.69
C ILE A 136 13.54 20.89 -19.77
N ALA A 137 13.12 20.62 -20.99
CA ALA A 137 13.14 21.56 -22.10
C ALA A 137 11.74 21.98 -22.57
N ASN A 138 10.69 21.21 -22.28
CA ASN A 138 9.33 21.47 -22.72
C ASN A 138 8.27 20.91 -21.78
N ALA A 139 7.00 21.16 -22.07
CA ALA A 139 5.85 20.74 -21.26
C ALA A 139 5.66 19.21 -21.19
N LYS A 140 6.03 18.48 -22.25
CA LYS A 140 5.87 17.00 -22.29
C LYS A 140 6.92 16.30 -21.43
N GLU A 141 8.14 16.87 -21.40
CA GLU A 141 9.18 16.36 -20.50
C GLU A 141 8.82 16.55 -19.02
N VAL A 142 8.10 17.63 -18.66
CA VAL A 142 7.55 17.76 -17.30
C VAL A 142 6.64 16.58 -16.96
N LEU A 143 5.76 16.18 -17.88
CA LEU A 143 4.82 15.09 -17.68
C LEU A 143 5.54 13.73 -17.58
N LEU A 144 6.51 13.47 -18.45
CA LEU A 144 7.29 12.23 -18.44
C LEU A 144 8.15 12.13 -17.16
N GLU A 145 8.80 13.21 -16.76
CA GLU A 145 9.59 13.26 -15.53
C GLU A 145 8.73 13.05 -14.26
N LEU A 146 7.47 13.52 -14.25
CA LEU A 146 6.55 13.22 -13.17
C LEU A 146 6.22 11.72 -13.12
N TYR A 147 6.00 11.06 -14.24
CA TYR A 147 5.75 9.61 -14.27
C TYR A 147 7.00 8.80 -13.92
N ALA A 148 8.17 9.20 -14.41
CA ALA A 148 9.43 8.58 -14.02
C ALA A 148 9.66 8.68 -12.52
N GLY A 149 9.42 9.87 -11.94
CA GLY A 149 9.52 10.08 -10.50
C GLY A 149 8.51 9.27 -9.68
N ASP A 150 7.30 9.06 -10.18
CA ASP A 150 6.28 8.22 -9.52
C ASP A 150 6.67 6.74 -9.53
N VAL A 151 7.28 6.27 -10.60
CA VAL A 151 7.85 4.92 -10.68
C VAL A 151 9.03 4.76 -9.72
N GLU A 152 9.94 5.75 -9.63
CA GLU A 152 11.05 5.78 -8.67
C GLU A 152 10.52 5.76 -7.22
N HIS A 153 9.52 6.59 -6.91
CA HIS A 153 8.87 6.61 -5.58
C HIS A 153 8.20 5.27 -5.22
N SER A 154 7.59 4.62 -6.20
CA SER A 154 7.00 3.29 -6.03
C SER A 154 8.07 2.21 -5.80
N ALA A 155 9.25 2.33 -6.42
CA ALA A 155 10.38 1.44 -6.17
C ALA A 155 10.89 1.58 -4.73
N ASP A 156 11.05 2.81 -4.23
CA ASP A 156 11.43 3.08 -2.84
C ASP A 156 10.42 2.47 -1.86
N ALA A 157 9.13 2.60 -2.14
CA ALA A 157 8.08 2.00 -1.31
C ALA A 157 8.12 0.46 -1.33
N LEU A 158 8.47 -0.18 -2.46
CA LEU A 158 8.69 -1.62 -2.53
C LEU A 158 9.89 -2.08 -1.68
N GLU A 159 10.97 -1.29 -1.64
CA GLU A 159 12.13 -1.58 -0.77
C GLU A 159 11.71 -1.59 0.70
N HIS A 160 10.86 -0.65 1.14
CA HIS A 160 10.31 -0.65 2.50
C HIS A 160 9.53 -1.93 2.81
N ILE A 161 8.71 -2.42 1.87
CA ILE A 161 7.98 -3.69 2.03
C ILE A 161 8.95 -4.86 2.18
N TYR A 162 10.04 -4.90 1.39
CA TYR A 162 11.06 -5.95 1.50
C TYR A 162 11.66 -5.99 2.90
N ASP A 163 12.05 -4.85 3.46
CA ASP A 163 12.65 -4.74 4.78
C ASP A 163 11.67 -5.13 5.90
N ALA A 164 10.43 -4.66 5.82
CA ALA A 164 9.37 -5.02 6.76
C ALA A 164 9.10 -6.53 6.77
N LEU A 165 8.92 -7.13 5.59
CA LEU A 165 8.67 -8.57 5.46
C LEU A 165 9.89 -9.43 5.83
N GLU A 166 11.12 -8.92 5.70
CA GLU A 166 12.30 -9.62 6.20
C GLU A 166 12.30 -9.66 7.73
N SER A 167 11.95 -8.57 8.37
CA SER A 167 11.79 -8.51 9.83
C SER A 167 10.71 -9.47 10.33
N VAL A 168 9.53 -9.47 9.69
CA VAL A 168 8.42 -10.39 9.96
C VAL A 168 8.88 -11.85 9.79
N SER A 169 9.55 -12.17 8.70
CA SER A 169 10.04 -13.52 8.40
C SER A 169 10.96 -14.05 9.50
N ARG A 170 11.87 -13.21 9.99
CA ARG A 170 12.76 -13.58 11.11
C ARG A 170 11.98 -13.92 12.38
N HIS A 171 10.97 -13.13 12.72
CA HIS A 171 10.13 -13.38 13.90
C HIS A 171 9.28 -14.64 13.76
N VAL A 172 8.64 -14.83 12.62
CA VAL A 172 7.78 -16.00 12.35
C VAL A 172 8.59 -17.31 12.40
N LEU A 173 9.81 -17.33 11.84
CA LEU A 173 10.58 -18.57 11.69
C LEU A 173 11.44 -18.93 12.92
N THR A 174 11.76 -17.97 13.82
CA THR A 174 12.74 -18.20 14.89
C THR A 174 12.18 -18.10 16.30
N SER A 175 11.01 -17.48 16.50
CA SER A 175 10.48 -17.19 17.84
C SER A 175 9.34 -18.13 18.25
N THR A 176 9.21 -18.36 19.56
CA THR A 176 7.95 -18.89 20.12
C THR A 176 6.89 -17.79 19.98
N MET A 177 5.97 -17.99 19.03
CA MET A 177 4.91 -17.01 18.73
C MET A 177 3.97 -16.89 19.92
N SER A 178 3.94 -15.72 20.58
CA SER A 178 2.88 -15.35 21.53
C SER A 178 1.67 -14.82 20.78
N ASP A 179 0.49 -14.83 21.41
CA ASP A 179 -0.73 -14.29 20.78
C ASP A 179 -0.57 -12.80 20.42
N GLN A 180 0.05 -12.02 21.27
CA GLN A 180 0.33 -10.59 21.03
C GLN A 180 1.29 -10.40 19.83
N LEU A 181 2.36 -11.19 19.76
CA LEU A 181 3.31 -11.12 18.65
C LEU A 181 2.66 -11.56 17.34
N ALA A 182 1.73 -12.51 17.38
CA ALA A 182 0.97 -12.94 16.21
C ALA A 182 0.04 -11.83 15.70
N GLU A 183 -0.63 -11.11 16.60
CA GLU A 183 -1.49 -9.96 16.27
C GLU A 183 -0.69 -8.83 15.63
N GLU A 184 0.44 -8.44 16.23
CA GLU A 184 1.36 -7.44 15.67
C GLU A 184 1.87 -7.86 14.29
N THR A 185 2.28 -9.11 14.13
CA THR A 185 2.77 -9.67 12.87
C THR A 185 1.70 -9.62 11.77
N LEU A 186 0.46 -10.04 12.07
CA LEU A 186 -0.65 -9.98 11.13
C LEU A 186 -1.00 -8.55 10.74
N SER A 187 -0.92 -7.60 11.68
CA SER A 187 -1.15 -6.18 11.41
C SER A 187 -0.11 -5.62 10.42
N ILE A 188 1.18 -5.94 10.61
CA ILE A 188 2.24 -5.54 9.68
C ILE A 188 2.00 -6.16 8.30
N ILE A 189 1.74 -7.47 8.24
CA ILE A 189 1.47 -8.17 6.97
C ILE A 189 0.31 -7.52 6.21
N ALA A 190 -0.77 -7.14 6.91
CA ALA A 190 -1.93 -6.48 6.29
C ALA A 190 -1.61 -5.07 5.78
N GLN A 191 -0.77 -4.31 6.48
CA GLN A 191 -0.31 -2.99 6.04
C GLN A 191 0.55 -3.09 4.77
N GLU A 192 1.50 -4.03 4.76
CA GLU A 192 2.38 -4.24 3.60
C GLU A 192 1.62 -4.80 2.39
N GLU A 193 0.55 -5.58 2.62
CA GLU A 193 -0.35 -6.04 1.54
C GLU A 193 -1.10 -4.88 0.92
N ASP A 194 -1.69 -3.98 1.73
CA ASP A 194 -2.39 -2.79 1.24
C ASP A 194 -1.45 -1.87 0.44
N LEU A 195 -0.24 -1.63 0.95
CA LEU A 195 0.78 -0.83 0.24
C LEU A 195 1.17 -1.48 -1.09
N ASN A 196 1.46 -2.79 -1.12
CA ASN A 196 1.81 -3.52 -2.35
C ASN A 196 0.68 -3.47 -3.39
N SER A 197 -0.57 -3.61 -2.94
CA SER A 197 -1.76 -3.52 -3.80
C SER A 197 -1.94 -2.12 -4.39
N ARG A 198 -1.67 -1.06 -3.63
CA ARG A 198 -1.72 0.34 -4.08
C ARG A 198 -0.63 0.66 -5.09
N ILE A 199 0.60 0.22 -4.82
CA ILE A 199 1.72 0.35 -5.76
C ILE A 199 1.37 -0.33 -7.09
N ARG A 200 0.89 -1.56 -7.04
CA ARG A 200 0.50 -2.30 -8.24
C ARG A 200 -0.58 -1.58 -9.03
N ARG A 201 -1.62 -1.07 -8.37
CA ARG A 201 -2.68 -0.28 -9.01
C ARG A 201 -2.10 0.97 -9.67
N ASN A 202 -1.24 1.71 -8.97
CA ASN A 202 -0.60 2.90 -9.47
C ASN A 202 0.24 2.61 -10.72
N MET A 203 1.08 1.57 -10.68
CA MET A 203 1.89 1.14 -11.82
C MET A 203 1.06 0.74 -13.05
N MET A 204 -0.10 0.09 -12.83
CA MET A 204 -1.02 -0.23 -13.93
C MET A 204 -1.61 1.03 -14.57
N GLU A 205 -1.94 2.05 -13.80
CA GLU A 205 -2.48 3.31 -14.29
C GLU A 205 -1.41 4.11 -15.03
N THR A 206 -0.21 4.24 -14.47
CA THR A 206 0.93 4.90 -15.11
C THR A 206 1.31 4.22 -16.42
N ARG A 207 1.32 2.88 -16.47
CA ARG A 207 1.53 2.11 -17.72
C ARG A 207 0.50 2.47 -18.80
N ARG A 208 -0.77 2.57 -18.44
CA ARG A 208 -1.86 2.92 -19.37
C ARG A 208 -1.68 4.33 -19.91
N THR A 209 -1.33 5.27 -19.03
CA THR A 209 -1.11 6.68 -19.39
C THR A 209 0.07 6.84 -20.31
N VAL A 210 1.25 6.30 -19.97
CA VAL A 210 2.45 6.36 -20.80
C VAL A 210 2.22 5.64 -22.14
N GLY A 211 1.54 4.49 -22.11
CA GLY A 211 1.16 3.78 -23.32
C GLY A 211 0.20 4.58 -24.21
N TYR A 212 -0.71 5.36 -23.63
CA TYR A 212 -1.57 6.28 -24.40
C TYR A 212 -0.77 7.41 -25.02
N LEU A 213 0.13 8.06 -24.26
CA LEU A 213 1.02 9.13 -24.77
C LEU A 213 1.85 8.64 -25.96
N MET A 214 2.38 7.43 -25.92
CA MET A 214 3.12 6.84 -27.03
C MET A 214 2.26 6.62 -28.30
N ARG A 215 0.95 6.33 -28.13
CA ARG A 215 0.02 6.17 -29.25
C ARG A 215 -0.50 7.48 -29.83
N SER A 216 -0.59 8.53 -29.02
CA SER A 216 -1.15 9.84 -29.41
C SER A 216 -0.28 10.60 -30.43
N LYS A 217 0.96 10.14 -30.67
CA LYS A 217 1.92 10.74 -31.62
C LYS A 217 2.34 12.18 -31.29
N ILE A 218 2.14 12.63 -30.05
CA ILE A 218 2.58 13.94 -29.59
C ILE A 218 4.05 13.96 -29.20
N LEU A 219 4.62 12.79 -28.87
CA LEU A 219 5.99 12.64 -28.40
C LEU A 219 7.00 12.72 -29.56
N SER A 220 8.12 13.39 -29.33
CA SER A 220 9.32 13.34 -30.19
C SER A 220 9.99 11.96 -30.11
N ALA A 221 11.02 11.72 -30.89
CA ALA A 221 11.77 10.46 -30.88
C ALA A 221 12.50 10.25 -29.51
N GLU A 222 13.06 11.30 -28.93
CA GLU A 222 13.71 11.25 -27.60
C GLU A 222 12.68 10.97 -26.50
N GLU A 223 11.62 11.77 -26.44
CA GLU A 223 10.52 11.59 -25.47
C GLU A 223 9.85 10.20 -25.58
N PHE A 224 9.81 9.64 -26.79
CA PHE A 224 9.31 8.28 -27.00
C PHE A 224 10.24 7.20 -26.41
N ASP A 225 11.55 7.41 -26.48
CA ASP A 225 12.53 6.51 -25.87
C ASP A 225 12.48 6.61 -24.34
N ASP A 226 12.31 7.82 -23.77
CA ASP A 226 12.09 8.05 -22.33
C ASP A 226 10.82 7.34 -21.85
N ALA A 227 9.71 7.51 -22.59
CA ALA A 227 8.46 6.80 -22.30
C ALA A 227 8.62 5.27 -22.30
N ARG A 228 9.45 4.74 -23.23
CA ARG A 228 9.78 3.32 -23.27
C ARG A 228 10.62 2.87 -22.07
N GLU A 229 11.51 3.71 -21.58
CA GLU A 229 12.29 3.44 -20.37
C GLU A 229 11.38 3.34 -19.14
N ILE A 230 10.47 4.30 -18.95
CA ILE A 230 9.45 4.26 -17.89
C ILE A 230 8.66 2.94 -17.95
N LEU A 231 8.22 2.49 -19.12
CA LEU A 231 7.49 1.23 -19.25
C LEU A 231 8.33 0.00 -18.88
N ARG A 232 9.65 -0.01 -19.17
CA ARG A 232 10.54 -1.10 -18.73
C ARG A 232 10.69 -1.15 -17.23
N ASP A 233 10.79 0.02 -16.58
CA ASP A 233 10.89 0.10 -15.13
C ASP A 233 9.60 -0.40 -14.47
N ILE A 234 8.44 -0.02 -15.00
CA ILE A 234 7.14 -0.55 -14.55
C ILE A 234 7.08 -2.09 -14.71
N ASP A 235 7.56 -2.65 -15.83
CA ASP A 235 7.59 -4.11 -16.04
C ASP A 235 8.47 -4.81 -14.99
N SER A 236 9.60 -4.20 -14.63
CA SER A 236 10.45 -4.69 -13.55
C SER A 236 9.72 -4.68 -12.21
N LEU A 237 9.10 -3.55 -11.85
CA LEU A 237 8.40 -3.39 -10.57
C LEU A 237 7.16 -4.31 -10.46
N ASP A 238 6.45 -4.57 -11.55
CA ASP A 238 5.30 -5.52 -11.56
C ASP A 238 5.75 -6.93 -11.15
N SER A 239 6.95 -7.33 -11.56
CA SER A 239 7.55 -8.61 -11.12
C SER A 239 7.83 -8.62 -9.62
N HIS A 240 8.31 -7.50 -9.05
CA HIS A 240 8.55 -7.34 -7.62
C HIS A 240 7.24 -7.34 -6.81
N THR A 241 6.21 -6.63 -7.27
CA THR A 241 4.90 -6.63 -6.60
C THR A 241 4.28 -8.02 -6.57
N SER A 242 4.43 -8.80 -7.64
CA SER A 242 3.94 -10.18 -7.72
C SER A 242 4.69 -11.10 -6.75
N PHE A 243 6.01 -11.01 -6.68
CA PHE A 243 6.82 -11.77 -5.72
C PHE A 243 6.47 -11.41 -4.27
N LEU A 244 6.30 -10.11 -3.98
CA LEU A 244 5.92 -9.64 -2.64
C LEU A 244 4.54 -10.15 -2.24
N PHE A 245 3.59 -10.18 -3.15
CA PHE A 245 2.26 -10.74 -2.91
C PHE A 245 2.33 -12.22 -2.50
N GLU A 246 3.14 -13.03 -3.19
CA GLU A 246 3.36 -14.43 -2.82
C GLU A 246 4.05 -14.59 -1.46
N LYS A 247 5.06 -13.74 -1.16
CA LYS A 247 5.75 -13.73 0.13
C LYS A 247 4.83 -13.33 1.28
N ILE A 248 3.97 -12.33 1.07
CA ILE A 248 2.95 -11.87 2.02
C ILE A 248 1.99 -13.03 2.36
N ASN A 249 1.44 -13.69 1.35
CA ASN A 249 0.55 -14.83 1.54
C ASN A 249 1.23 -15.98 2.30
N PHE A 250 2.47 -16.31 1.93
CA PHE A 250 3.25 -17.33 2.65
C PHE A 250 3.43 -16.98 4.14
N LEU A 251 3.78 -15.74 4.45
CA LEU A 251 3.98 -15.29 5.84
C LEU A 251 2.67 -15.27 6.63
N MET A 252 1.57 -14.88 5.99
CA MET A 252 0.22 -14.94 6.58
C MET A 252 -0.15 -16.37 6.93
N ASP A 253 -0.02 -17.32 5.99
CA ASP A 253 -0.32 -18.73 6.21
C ASP A 253 0.56 -19.33 7.30
N ALA A 254 1.84 -19.00 7.30
CA ALA A 254 2.77 -19.46 8.34
C ALA A 254 2.37 -18.94 9.72
N THR A 255 2.02 -17.66 9.84
CA THR A 255 1.59 -17.03 11.11
C THR A 255 0.31 -17.69 11.63
N VAL A 256 -0.70 -17.87 10.79
CA VAL A 256 -1.95 -18.57 11.15
C VAL A 256 -1.66 -20.03 11.54
N GLY A 257 -0.73 -20.69 10.84
CA GLY A 257 -0.27 -22.03 11.18
C GLY A 257 0.31 -22.12 12.59
N PHE A 258 1.15 -21.17 12.99
CA PHE A 258 1.70 -21.10 14.36
C PHE A 258 0.63 -20.84 15.42
N ILE A 259 -0.33 -19.94 15.16
CA ILE A 259 -1.49 -19.71 16.05
C ILE A 259 -2.24 -21.02 16.27
N ASN A 260 -2.53 -21.77 15.21
CA ASN A 260 -3.22 -23.05 15.30
C ASN A 260 -2.42 -24.09 16.10
N ILE A 261 -1.10 -24.14 15.95
CA ILE A 261 -0.22 -25.01 16.74
C ILE A 261 -0.30 -24.66 18.21
N ASN A 262 -0.24 -23.39 18.57
CA ASN A 262 -0.34 -22.92 19.96
C ASN A 262 -1.71 -23.24 20.56
N GLN A 263 -2.80 -22.98 19.86
CA GLN A 263 -4.16 -23.31 20.29
C GLN A 263 -4.31 -24.83 20.54
N ASN A 264 -3.80 -25.65 19.61
CA ASN A 264 -3.83 -27.11 19.77
C ASN A 264 -3.02 -27.55 21.00
N LYS A 265 -1.90 -26.91 21.31
CA LYS A 265 -1.11 -27.17 22.51
C LYS A 265 -1.92 -26.88 23.79
N ILE A 266 -2.60 -25.74 23.85
CA ILE A 266 -3.47 -25.35 24.98
C ILE A 266 -4.61 -26.36 25.14
N ILE A 267 -5.31 -26.72 24.05
CA ILE A 267 -6.40 -27.70 24.06
C ILE A 267 -5.89 -29.06 24.59
N LYS A 268 -4.71 -29.51 24.17
CA LYS A 268 -4.09 -30.74 24.67
C LYS A 268 -3.86 -30.67 26.18
N ILE A 269 -3.30 -29.59 26.69
CA ILE A 269 -3.04 -29.41 28.13
C ILE A 269 -4.36 -29.49 28.92
N PHE A 270 -5.40 -28.76 28.49
CA PHE A 270 -6.73 -28.81 29.15
C PHE A 270 -7.37 -30.21 29.06
N SER A 271 -7.26 -30.88 27.92
CA SER A 271 -7.79 -32.22 27.73
C SER A 271 -7.11 -33.22 28.67
N VAL A 272 -5.79 -33.19 28.79
CA VAL A 272 -5.04 -34.05 29.70
C VAL A 272 -5.41 -33.76 31.16
N ALA A 273 -5.51 -32.49 31.56
CA ALA A 273 -5.93 -32.11 32.91
C ALA A 273 -7.34 -32.59 33.23
N SER A 274 -8.30 -32.44 32.33
CA SER A 274 -9.67 -32.92 32.49
C SER A 274 -9.77 -34.43 32.64
N VAL A 275 -9.09 -35.17 31.76
CA VAL A 275 -9.07 -36.64 31.79
C VAL A 275 -8.38 -37.15 33.06
N ALA A 276 -7.39 -36.48 33.60
CA ALA A 276 -6.71 -36.82 34.84
C ALA A 276 -7.56 -36.52 36.10
N LEU A 277 -8.34 -35.43 36.11
CA LEU A 277 -9.08 -34.96 37.32
C LEU A 277 -10.50 -35.51 37.40
N LEU A 278 -11.18 -35.81 36.31
CA LEU A 278 -12.57 -36.28 36.30
C LEU A 278 -12.76 -37.61 37.05
N PRO A 279 -11.98 -38.68 36.84
CA PRO A 279 -12.19 -39.94 37.55
C PRO A 279 -12.01 -39.85 39.07
N PRO A 280 -10.94 -39.20 39.61
CA PRO A 280 -10.83 -39.00 41.06
C PRO A 280 -11.98 -38.21 41.63
N THR A 281 -12.46 -37.16 40.93
CA THR A 281 -13.60 -36.35 41.36
C THR A 281 -14.87 -37.22 41.44
N LEU A 282 -15.09 -38.10 40.46
CA LEU A 282 -16.20 -39.01 40.45
C LEU A 282 -16.10 -39.98 41.64
N ILE A 283 -14.90 -40.56 41.91
CA ILE A 283 -14.67 -41.42 43.06
C ILE A 283 -14.98 -40.69 44.35
N ALA A 284 -14.44 -39.47 44.55
CA ALA A 284 -14.69 -38.65 45.73
C ALA A 284 -16.19 -38.32 45.91
N SER A 285 -16.89 -38.07 44.79
CA SER A 285 -18.34 -37.81 44.81
C SER A 285 -19.13 -39.05 45.23
N ILE A 286 -18.79 -40.24 44.75
CA ILE A 286 -19.46 -41.51 45.11
C ILE A 286 -19.27 -41.76 46.61
N TYR A 287 -18.03 -41.69 47.10
CA TYR A 287 -17.73 -41.91 48.51
C TYR A 287 -18.22 -40.80 49.44
N GLY A 288 -18.52 -39.60 48.91
CA GLY A 288 -19.15 -38.49 49.64
C GLY A 288 -20.67 -38.54 49.71
N MET A 289 -21.30 -39.51 49.06
CA MET A 289 -22.76 -39.70 49.15
C MET A 289 -23.20 -40.23 50.50
N ASN A 290 -24.33 -39.76 51.02
CA ASN A 290 -24.93 -40.26 52.25
C ASN A 290 -25.69 -41.63 52.07
N LEU A 291 -25.17 -42.53 51.29
CA LEU A 291 -25.68 -43.84 51.04
C LEU A 291 -24.87 -44.89 51.82
N LYS A 292 -25.47 -46.02 52.19
CA LYS A 292 -24.72 -47.16 52.77
C LYS A 292 -23.91 -47.83 51.71
N ILE A 293 -22.62 -47.50 51.68
CA ILE A 293 -21.65 -48.09 50.75
C ILE A 293 -20.96 -49.25 51.49
N PRO A 294 -20.87 -50.47 50.95
CA PRO A 294 -20.29 -51.64 51.62
C PRO A 294 -18.86 -51.43 52.12
N GLU A 295 -18.08 -50.62 51.37
CA GLU A 295 -16.68 -50.33 51.66
C GLU A 295 -16.47 -49.46 52.90
N PHE A 296 -17.53 -48.83 53.48
CA PHE A 296 -17.42 -48.06 54.73
C PHE A 296 -17.23 -48.96 55.96
N GLU A 297 -17.66 -50.19 55.91
CA GLU A 297 -17.46 -51.19 56.98
C GLU A 297 -16.09 -51.86 56.88
N TRP A 298 -15.32 -51.61 55.82
CA TRP A 298 -13.99 -52.19 55.61
C TRP A 298 -12.90 -51.31 56.23
N GLU A 299 -12.06 -51.89 57.06
CA GLU A 299 -10.97 -51.20 57.79
C GLU A 299 -9.99 -50.47 56.82
N TYR A 300 -9.79 -50.99 55.61
CA TYR A 300 -8.92 -50.40 54.56
C TYR A 300 -9.70 -49.61 53.50
N GLY A 301 -11.00 -49.37 53.67
CA GLY A 301 -11.83 -48.67 52.67
C GLY A 301 -11.35 -47.27 52.32
N TYR A 302 -10.96 -46.46 53.34
CA TYR A 302 -10.43 -45.14 53.12
C TYR A 302 -9.06 -45.09 52.40
N PRO A 303 -8.03 -45.85 52.85
CA PRO A 303 -6.76 -45.97 52.08
C PRO A 303 -6.95 -46.50 50.67
N PHE A 304 -7.88 -47.44 50.46
CA PHE A 304 -8.19 -47.94 49.13
C PHE A 304 -8.77 -46.87 48.20
N ALA A 305 -9.73 -46.09 48.68
CA ALA A 305 -10.31 -44.98 47.89
C ALA A 305 -9.26 -43.93 47.50
N ILE A 306 -8.34 -43.59 48.43
CA ILE A 306 -7.23 -42.67 48.10
C ILE A 306 -6.27 -43.27 47.10
N ALA A 307 -5.87 -44.54 47.25
CA ALA A 307 -4.99 -45.21 46.29
C ALA A 307 -5.62 -45.30 44.90
N LEU A 308 -6.92 -45.57 44.80
CA LEU A 308 -7.68 -45.58 43.57
C LEU A 308 -7.73 -44.20 42.91
N MET A 309 -7.97 -43.14 43.68
CA MET A 309 -7.92 -41.75 43.17
C MET A 309 -6.54 -41.41 42.63
N ILE A 310 -5.47 -41.69 43.36
CA ILE A 310 -4.08 -41.47 42.89
C ILE A 310 -3.78 -42.26 41.63
N PHE A 311 -4.17 -43.52 41.56
CA PHE A 311 -3.97 -44.35 40.39
C PHE A 311 -4.68 -43.79 39.14
N THR A 312 -5.91 -43.34 39.29
CA THR A 312 -6.72 -42.78 38.21
C THR A 312 -6.22 -41.41 37.72
N VAL A 313 -5.46 -40.65 38.54
CA VAL A 313 -4.72 -39.44 38.11
C VAL A 313 -3.45 -39.81 37.35
N LEU A 314 -2.64 -40.72 37.90
CA LEU A 314 -1.31 -41.04 37.37
C LEU A 314 -1.38 -41.83 36.05
N ALA A 315 -2.33 -42.75 35.90
CA ALA A 315 -2.43 -43.60 34.73
C ALA A 315 -2.64 -42.80 33.43
N PRO A 316 -3.59 -41.85 33.31
CA PRO A 316 -3.72 -41.00 32.13
C PRO A 316 -2.49 -40.17 31.87
N ILE A 317 -1.90 -39.52 32.90
CA ILE A 317 -0.70 -38.68 32.75
C ILE A 317 0.46 -39.49 32.15
N ILE A 318 0.70 -40.70 32.66
CA ILE A 318 1.77 -41.61 32.16
C ILE A 318 1.48 -42.02 30.71
N ILE A 319 0.22 -42.34 30.36
CA ILE A 319 -0.18 -42.69 29.00
C ILE A 319 0.05 -41.52 28.03
N PHE A 320 -0.40 -40.32 28.38
CA PHE A 320 -0.21 -39.12 27.52
C PHE A 320 1.24 -38.72 27.43
N TRP A 321 2.03 -38.85 28.50
CA TRP A 321 3.47 -38.61 28.47
C TRP A 321 4.19 -39.56 27.53
N ARG A 322 3.87 -40.88 27.61
CA ARG A 322 4.42 -41.91 26.68
C ARG A 322 4.01 -41.67 25.22
N LYS A 323 2.82 -41.16 24.97
CA LYS A 323 2.35 -40.80 23.63
C LYS A 323 2.92 -39.49 23.11
N GLY A 324 3.73 -38.75 23.90
CA GLY A 324 4.35 -37.50 23.49
C GLY A 324 3.39 -36.28 23.46
N TRP A 325 2.19 -36.39 24.06
CA TRP A 325 1.22 -35.31 24.09
C TRP A 325 1.60 -34.20 25.07
N LEU A 326 2.47 -34.48 26.02
CA LEU A 326 2.97 -33.54 27.06
C LEU A 326 4.38 -32.99 26.74
N ARG A 327 4.86 -33.20 25.51
CA ARG A 327 6.10 -32.62 25.01
C ARG A 327 5.85 -31.46 24.09
#